data_bf7d245bb85092bb7f759fbb41c20cae
#
_entry.id   bf7d245bb85092bb7f759fbb41c20cae
#
_cell.length_a   1.000
_cell.length_b   1.000
_cell.length_c   1.000
_cell.angle_alpha   90.00
_cell.angle_beta   90.00
_cell.angle_gamma   90.00
#
_symmetry.space_group_name_H-M   'P 1'
#
loop_
_entity.id
_entity.type
_entity.pdbx_description
1 polymer ?
#
loop_
_entity_poly.entity_id
_entity_poly.type
_entity_poly.pdbx_seq_one_letter_code
_entity_poly.pdbx_strand_id
1 'polypeptide(L)'
;MDKGYTIDLNSFLTNDGLKFLIENNLFKSFIKSILVAKMISEVEISDELKTQAFQNFMLSNKIKNENDLKKFLEISYITQSELEKDVIKQAKVIEFAKRKYNNKANTRFLARRKDMEMVVYSLIRTSSHELAKEIYFKIESEEESLEELAIKYSEGNEKYSRGIIGPVPITQGHPNLADKLRVMQKGELSEPFLLDKWWCVMRLEKLINPSFNEIVKSQMCKEIFDEEINNLVNSFIQKNSNKNSAPTK
;
A
#
# COMPACT_ATOMS: atom_id res chain seq x y z
N MET A 1 11.13 -21.97 15.61
CA MET A 1 12.49 -22.48 15.32
C MET A 1 12.93 -21.82 14.04
N ASP A 2 13.93 -20.96 14.15
CA ASP A 2 14.50 -20.21 13.04
C ASP A 2 15.27 -21.21 12.15
N LYS A 3 14.67 -21.61 11.02
CA LYS A 3 15.46 -22.30 9.98
C LYS A 3 16.44 -21.25 9.46
N GLY A 4 17.67 -21.27 9.98
CA GLY A 4 18.72 -20.36 9.56
C GLY A 4 18.97 -20.50 8.07
N TYR A 5 18.35 -19.61 7.26
CA TYR A 5 18.59 -19.57 5.82
C TYR A 5 20.02 -19.07 5.58
N THR A 6 20.94 -19.99 5.36
CA THR A 6 22.30 -19.68 4.91
C THR A 6 22.28 -19.39 3.42
N ILE A 7 22.88 -18.27 3.01
CA ILE A 7 23.09 -17.91 1.61
C ILE A 7 24.59 -17.93 1.38
N ASP A 8 25.04 -18.80 0.46
CA ASP A 8 26.40 -18.73 -0.09
C ASP A 8 26.35 -17.77 -1.28
N LEU A 9 26.88 -16.56 -1.09
CA LEU A 9 26.90 -15.54 -2.13
C LEU A 9 27.78 -15.93 -3.31
N ASN A 10 28.84 -16.70 -3.08
CA ASN A 10 29.78 -17.11 -4.14
C ASN A 10 29.12 -18.08 -5.14
N SER A 11 28.02 -18.75 -4.75
CA SER A 11 27.25 -19.60 -5.67
C SER A 11 26.41 -18.80 -6.67
N PHE A 12 26.25 -17.50 -6.45
CA PHE A 12 25.39 -16.62 -7.29
C PHE A 12 26.17 -15.50 -7.96
N LEU A 13 27.28 -15.05 -7.40
CA LEU A 13 27.95 -13.81 -7.80
C LEU A 13 29.47 -13.96 -7.79
N THR A 14 30.11 -13.31 -8.77
CA THR A 14 31.53 -12.97 -8.71
C THR A 14 31.76 -11.78 -7.77
N ASN A 15 33.00 -11.51 -7.37
CA ASN A 15 33.35 -10.34 -6.56
C ASN A 15 32.95 -9.02 -7.26
N ASP A 16 33.12 -8.92 -8.57
CA ASP A 16 32.74 -7.74 -9.35
C ASP A 16 31.21 -7.58 -9.40
N GLY A 17 30.48 -8.69 -9.53
CA GLY A 17 29.02 -8.68 -9.46
C GLY A 17 28.51 -8.23 -8.08
N LEU A 18 29.13 -8.69 -7.00
CA LEU A 18 28.79 -8.25 -5.64
C LEU A 18 29.04 -6.75 -5.47
N LYS A 19 30.21 -6.26 -5.93
CA LYS A 19 30.56 -4.85 -5.88
C LYS A 19 29.54 -4.00 -6.64
N PHE A 20 29.19 -4.41 -7.87
CA PHE A 20 28.15 -3.74 -8.68
C PHE A 20 26.81 -3.63 -7.95
N LEU A 21 26.34 -4.73 -7.33
CA LEU A 21 25.06 -4.72 -6.59
C LEU A 21 25.10 -3.77 -5.38
N ILE A 22 26.23 -3.68 -4.69
CA ILE A 22 26.40 -2.79 -3.52
C ILE A 22 26.41 -1.33 -3.99
N GLU A 23 27.22 -0.99 -4.98
CA GLU A 23 27.38 0.38 -5.49
C GLU A 23 26.08 0.95 -6.08
N ASN A 24 25.22 0.09 -6.64
CA ASN A 24 23.93 0.47 -7.21
C ASN A 24 22.74 0.28 -6.28
N ASN A 25 22.96 0.00 -4.99
CA ASN A 25 21.90 -0.24 -3.99
C ASN A 25 20.97 -1.42 -4.31
N LEU A 26 21.43 -2.40 -5.10
CA LEU A 26 20.66 -3.58 -5.51
C LEU A 26 20.87 -4.79 -4.58
N PHE A 27 21.89 -4.76 -3.73
CA PHE A 27 22.28 -5.90 -2.90
C PHE A 27 21.13 -6.37 -1.98
N LYS A 28 20.42 -5.44 -1.35
CA LYS A 28 19.29 -5.76 -0.46
C LYS A 28 18.17 -6.48 -1.23
N SER A 29 17.83 -6.03 -2.42
CA SER A 29 16.81 -6.63 -3.28
C SER A 29 17.23 -8.01 -3.79
N PHE A 30 18.52 -8.19 -4.10
CA PHE A 30 19.09 -9.46 -4.48
C PHE A 30 18.97 -10.51 -3.36
N ILE A 31 19.40 -10.17 -2.14
CA ILE A 31 19.25 -11.06 -0.98
C ILE A 31 17.78 -11.40 -0.71
N LYS A 32 16.90 -10.40 -0.81
CA LYS A 32 15.44 -10.60 -0.69
C LYS A 32 14.94 -11.63 -1.68
N SER A 33 15.36 -11.53 -2.95
CA SER A 33 14.93 -12.46 -4.02
C SER A 33 15.37 -13.89 -3.74
N ILE A 34 16.59 -14.11 -3.26
CA ILE A 34 17.11 -15.44 -2.90
C ILE A 34 16.32 -16.02 -1.72
N LEU A 35 16.11 -15.23 -0.66
CA LEU A 35 15.36 -15.69 0.52
C LEU A 35 13.92 -16.07 0.15
N VAL A 36 13.24 -15.22 -0.61
CA VAL A 36 11.88 -15.51 -1.09
C VAL A 36 11.87 -16.79 -1.91
N ALA A 37 12.78 -16.96 -2.89
CA ALA A 37 12.85 -18.15 -3.72
C ALA A 37 13.05 -19.43 -2.87
N LYS A 38 13.94 -19.38 -1.87
CA LYS A 38 14.16 -20.50 -0.94
C LYS A 38 12.94 -20.81 -0.09
N MET A 39 12.21 -19.79 0.39
CA MET A 39 11.04 -20.00 1.24
C MET A 39 9.87 -20.62 0.50
N ILE A 40 9.72 -20.31 -0.79
CA ILE A 40 8.61 -20.81 -1.61
C ILE A 40 8.97 -22.02 -2.48
N SER A 41 10.21 -22.53 -2.40
CA SER A 41 10.70 -23.62 -3.26
C SER A 41 9.82 -24.87 -3.22
N GLU A 42 9.33 -25.24 -2.04
CA GLU A 42 8.47 -26.42 -1.81
C GLU A 42 6.98 -26.10 -1.93
N VAL A 43 6.61 -24.86 -2.28
CA VAL A 43 5.20 -24.49 -2.41
C VAL A 43 4.68 -24.92 -3.77
N GLU A 44 3.75 -25.84 -3.78
CA GLU A 44 2.99 -26.20 -4.95
C GLU A 44 1.65 -25.46 -4.97
N ILE A 45 1.25 -25.01 -6.14
CA ILE A 45 -0.05 -24.39 -6.42
C ILE A 45 -0.74 -25.13 -7.55
N SER A 46 -2.07 -25.28 -7.43
CA SER A 46 -2.87 -25.95 -8.46
C SER A 46 -2.91 -25.13 -9.76
N ASP A 47 -3.28 -25.80 -10.85
CA ASP A 47 -3.41 -25.13 -12.15
C ASP A 47 -4.55 -24.10 -12.15
N GLU A 48 -5.59 -24.31 -11.35
CA GLU A 48 -6.66 -23.33 -11.14
C GLU A 48 -6.11 -22.04 -10.50
N LEU A 49 -5.25 -22.18 -9.48
CA LEU A 49 -4.62 -21.01 -8.84
C LEU A 49 -3.65 -20.29 -9.78
N LYS A 50 -2.92 -21.02 -10.64
CA LYS A 50 -2.06 -20.41 -11.66
C LYS A 50 -2.90 -19.59 -12.65
N THR A 51 -3.98 -20.19 -13.16
CA THR A 51 -4.91 -19.53 -14.09
C THR A 51 -5.53 -18.27 -13.45
N GLN A 52 -6.01 -18.39 -12.22
CA GLN A 52 -6.58 -17.27 -11.48
C GLN A 52 -5.56 -16.14 -11.22
N ALA A 53 -4.32 -16.50 -10.88
CA ALA A 53 -3.25 -15.52 -10.68
C ALA A 53 -2.96 -14.75 -11.97
N PHE A 54 -2.93 -15.44 -13.11
CA PHE A 54 -2.71 -14.80 -14.40
C PHE A 54 -3.89 -13.89 -14.79
N GLN A 55 -5.12 -14.33 -14.60
CA GLN A 55 -6.31 -13.51 -14.82
C GLN A 55 -6.29 -12.24 -13.95
N ASN A 56 -5.97 -12.37 -12.67
CA ASN A 56 -5.86 -11.24 -11.75
C ASN A 56 -4.75 -10.27 -12.18
N PHE A 57 -3.62 -10.79 -12.66
CA PHE A 57 -2.54 -9.97 -13.22
C PHE A 57 -3.02 -9.18 -14.44
N MET A 58 -3.69 -9.82 -15.39
CA MET A 58 -4.26 -9.17 -16.58
C MET A 58 -5.24 -8.05 -16.21
N LEU A 59 -6.17 -8.32 -15.28
CA LEU A 59 -7.14 -7.34 -14.80
C LEU A 59 -6.47 -6.14 -14.11
N SER A 60 -5.52 -6.39 -13.23
CA SER A 60 -4.82 -5.34 -12.46
C SER A 60 -4.00 -4.42 -13.36
N ASN A 61 -3.46 -4.94 -14.45
CA ASN A 61 -2.68 -4.18 -15.43
C ASN A 61 -3.53 -3.66 -16.62
N LYS A 62 -4.86 -3.84 -16.56
CA LYS A 62 -5.81 -3.42 -17.61
C LYS A 62 -5.51 -4.04 -18.99
N ILE A 63 -4.93 -5.24 -19.01
CA ILE A 63 -4.63 -6.00 -20.21
C ILE A 63 -5.89 -6.78 -20.60
N LYS A 64 -6.49 -6.43 -21.74
CA LYS A 64 -7.79 -6.97 -22.16
C LYS A 64 -7.68 -8.03 -23.26
N ASN A 65 -6.59 -8.05 -24.00
CA ASN A 65 -6.39 -8.91 -25.16
C ASN A 65 -4.89 -9.18 -25.40
N GLU A 66 -4.59 -10.04 -26.37
CA GLU A 66 -3.20 -10.40 -26.72
C GLU A 66 -2.35 -9.22 -27.19
N ASN A 67 -2.94 -8.23 -27.87
CA ASN A 67 -2.19 -7.05 -28.31
C ASN A 67 -1.75 -6.19 -27.13
N ASP A 68 -2.61 -6.05 -26.12
CA ASP A 68 -2.27 -5.34 -24.88
C ASP A 68 -1.15 -6.09 -24.14
N LEU A 69 -1.23 -7.43 -24.11
CA LEU A 69 -0.18 -8.26 -23.49
C LEU A 69 1.16 -8.11 -24.22
N LYS A 70 1.17 -8.15 -25.55
CA LYS A 70 2.39 -7.94 -26.33
C LYS A 70 3.03 -6.59 -26.03
N LYS A 71 2.23 -5.50 -26.03
CA LYS A 71 2.72 -4.17 -25.68
C LYS A 71 3.28 -4.10 -24.26
N PHE A 72 2.62 -4.76 -23.29
CA PHE A 72 3.11 -4.83 -21.92
C PHE A 72 4.48 -5.52 -21.85
N LEU A 73 4.64 -6.66 -22.53
CA LEU A 73 5.91 -7.41 -22.57
C LEU A 73 7.04 -6.60 -23.22
N GLU A 74 6.75 -5.91 -24.33
CA GLU A 74 7.71 -5.05 -25.02
C GLU A 74 8.19 -3.89 -24.12
N ILE A 75 7.24 -3.17 -23.48
CA ILE A 75 7.57 -2.04 -22.60
C ILE A 75 8.33 -2.50 -21.35
N SER A 76 8.01 -3.70 -20.85
CA SER A 76 8.64 -4.27 -19.66
C SER A 76 9.97 -4.97 -19.95
N TYR A 77 10.33 -5.14 -21.23
CA TYR A 77 11.53 -5.88 -21.66
C TYR A 77 11.61 -7.31 -21.12
N ILE A 78 10.47 -7.99 -21.04
CA ILE A 78 10.37 -9.38 -20.57
C ILE A 78 9.65 -10.26 -21.58
N THR A 79 9.97 -11.55 -21.57
CA THR A 79 9.27 -12.56 -22.35
C THR A 79 8.00 -13.03 -21.64
N GLN A 80 7.08 -13.64 -22.37
CA GLN A 80 5.88 -14.24 -21.78
C GLN A 80 6.25 -15.30 -20.73
N SER A 81 7.26 -16.12 -20.98
CA SER A 81 7.72 -17.15 -20.03
C SER A 81 8.25 -16.55 -18.72
N GLU A 82 8.93 -15.41 -18.78
CA GLU A 82 9.40 -14.69 -17.59
C GLU A 82 8.23 -14.10 -16.81
N LEU A 83 7.26 -13.52 -17.51
CA LEU A 83 6.03 -13.03 -16.89
C LEU A 83 5.28 -14.16 -16.18
N GLU A 84 5.08 -15.30 -16.84
CA GLU A 84 4.40 -16.46 -16.25
C GLU A 84 5.11 -16.94 -14.99
N LYS A 85 6.45 -17.03 -15.02
CA LYS A 85 7.26 -17.40 -13.85
C LYS A 85 7.09 -16.40 -12.70
N ASP A 86 7.05 -15.10 -13.00
CA ASP A 86 6.88 -14.09 -11.95
C ASP A 86 5.48 -14.13 -11.34
N VAL A 87 4.43 -14.26 -12.17
CA VAL A 87 3.05 -14.41 -11.69
C VAL A 87 2.89 -15.65 -10.80
N ILE A 88 3.47 -16.79 -11.23
CA ILE A 88 3.47 -18.03 -10.44
C ILE A 88 4.24 -17.83 -9.12
N LYS A 89 5.39 -17.14 -9.16
CA LYS A 89 6.17 -16.82 -7.96
C LYS A 89 5.36 -16.00 -6.96
N GLN A 90 4.65 -14.97 -7.43
CA GLN A 90 3.78 -14.15 -6.59
C GLN A 90 2.63 -14.98 -5.98
N ALA A 91 2.00 -15.85 -6.76
CA ALA A 91 0.96 -16.75 -6.27
C ALA A 91 1.49 -17.71 -5.19
N LYS A 92 2.69 -18.28 -5.37
CA LYS A 92 3.36 -19.11 -4.36
C LYS A 92 3.65 -18.35 -3.07
N VAL A 93 4.08 -17.08 -3.17
CA VAL A 93 4.30 -16.21 -1.99
C VAL A 93 3.00 -16.02 -1.22
N ILE A 94 1.90 -15.72 -1.90
CA ILE A 94 0.58 -15.54 -1.27
C ILE A 94 0.14 -16.83 -0.57
N GLU A 95 0.27 -17.97 -1.24
CA GLU A 95 -0.10 -19.28 -0.69
C GLU A 95 0.77 -19.66 0.52
N PHE A 96 2.08 -19.47 0.44
CA PHE A 96 3.00 -19.66 1.56
C PHE A 96 2.62 -18.78 2.76
N ALA A 97 2.38 -17.49 2.51
CA ALA A 97 2.00 -16.54 3.54
C ALA A 97 0.69 -16.95 4.24
N LYS A 98 -0.32 -17.39 3.47
CA LYS A 98 -1.58 -17.89 4.01
C LYS A 98 -1.34 -19.12 4.89
N ARG A 99 -0.61 -20.13 4.40
CA ARG A 99 -0.34 -21.36 5.17
C ARG A 99 0.40 -21.06 6.49
N LYS A 100 1.37 -20.17 6.45
CA LYS A 100 2.24 -19.91 7.60
C LYS A 100 1.64 -18.94 8.63
N TYR A 101 0.89 -17.92 8.18
CA TYR A 101 0.46 -16.81 9.05
C TYR A 101 -1.05 -16.69 9.25
N ASN A 102 -1.84 -17.67 8.78
CA ASN A 102 -3.29 -17.69 8.90
C ASN A 102 -3.78 -17.37 10.33
N ASN A 103 -3.15 -17.97 11.33
CA ASN A 103 -3.48 -17.78 12.75
C ASN A 103 -3.11 -16.40 13.32
N LYS A 104 -2.22 -15.66 12.64
CA LYS A 104 -1.79 -14.31 13.04
C LYS A 104 -2.53 -13.20 12.29
N ALA A 105 -3.24 -13.54 11.23
CA ALA A 105 -3.89 -12.57 10.34
C ALA A 105 -4.91 -11.68 11.07
N ASN A 106 -5.73 -12.27 11.94
CA ASN A 106 -6.73 -11.50 12.69
C ASN A 106 -6.08 -10.49 13.66
N THR A 107 -5.03 -10.90 14.38
CA THR A 107 -4.28 -10.01 15.28
C THR A 107 -3.66 -8.84 14.49
N ARG A 108 -3.08 -9.12 13.32
CA ARG A 108 -2.54 -8.09 12.43
C ARG A 108 -3.65 -7.15 11.95
N PHE A 109 -4.80 -7.68 11.54
CA PHE A 109 -5.95 -6.88 11.13
C PHE A 109 -6.41 -5.93 12.24
N LEU A 110 -6.57 -6.43 13.47
CA LEU A 110 -6.99 -5.60 14.60
C LEU A 110 -5.99 -4.46 14.87
N ALA A 111 -4.69 -4.72 14.77
CA ALA A 111 -3.66 -3.71 14.92
C ALA A 111 -3.67 -2.65 13.79
N ARG A 112 -4.09 -3.03 12.58
CA ARG A 112 -4.10 -2.17 11.39
C ARG A 112 -5.46 -1.56 11.05
N ARG A 113 -6.52 -2.00 11.75
CA ARG A 113 -7.93 -1.69 11.41
C ARG A 113 -8.17 -0.20 11.20
N LYS A 114 -7.65 0.63 12.10
CA LYS A 114 -7.81 2.09 12.02
C LYS A 114 -7.16 2.71 10.78
N ASP A 115 -6.02 2.17 10.35
CA ASP A 115 -5.29 2.67 9.17
C ASP A 115 -5.93 2.21 7.85
N MET A 116 -6.78 1.16 7.91
CA MET A 116 -7.50 0.60 6.77
C MET A 116 -8.89 1.20 6.56
N GLU A 117 -9.30 2.13 7.41
CA GLU A 117 -10.55 2.86 7.23
C GLU A 117 -10.49 3.68 5.94
N MET A 118 -11.61 3.65 5.20
CA MET A 118 -11.79 4.50 4.02
C MET A 118 -12.83 5.56 4.33
N VAL A 119 -12.66 6.75 3.77
CA VAL A 119 -13.54 7.88 4.04
C VAL A 119 -13.95 8.58 2.75
N VAL A 120 -15.19 9.05 2.73
CA VAL A 120 -15.70 10.05 1.77
C VAL A 120 -16.11 11.25 2.58
N TYR A 121 -15.60 12.41 2.25
CA TYR A 121 -15.93 13.68 2.92
C TYR A 121 -15.96 14.81 1.91
N SER A 122 -16.69 15.86 2.25
CA SER A 122 -16.70 17.11 1.49
C SER A 122 -15.86 18.15 2.23
N LEU A 123 -15.07 18.94 1.51
CA LEU A 123 -14.13 19.91 2.06
C LEU A 123 -14.18 21.21 1.28
N ILE A 124 -14.17 22.33 1.99
CA ILE A 124 -13.89 23.65 1.44
C ILE A 124 -12.68 24.21 2.21
N ARG A 125 -11.69 24.71 1.50
CA ARG A 125 -10.50 25.36 2.07
C ARG A 125 -10.41 26.79 1.62
N THR A 126 -10.16 27.71 2.55
CA THR A 126 -9.93 29.12 2.26
C THR A 126 -8.83 29.68 3.15
N SER A 127 -8.16 30.74 2.68
CA SER A 127 -7.16 31.46 3.46
C SER A 127 -7.78 32.41 4.51
N SER A 128 -9.07 32.75 4.38
CA SER A 128 -9.79 33.67 5.29
C SER A 128 -10.66 32.94 6.29
N HIS A 129 -10.49 33.26 7.58
CA HIS A 129 -11.33 32.77 8.65
C HIS A 129 -12.77 33.27 8.55
N GLU A 130 -12.91 34.54 8.20
CA GLU A 130 -14.21 35.20 8.06
C GLU A 130 -15.03 34.54 6.95
N LEU A 131 -14.38 34.28 5.79
CA LEU A 131 -15.02 33.58 4.69
C LEU A 131 -15.41 32.13 5.07
N ALA A 132 -14.55 31.43 5.80
CA ALA A 132 -14.88 30.08 6.26
C ALA A 132 -16.10 30.06 7.19
N LYS A 133 -16.24 31.07 8.05
CA LYS A 133 -17.43 31.23 8.91
C LYS A 133 -18.69 31.54 8.10
N GLU A 134 -18.59 32.44 7.12
CA GLU A 134 -19.71 32.75 6.23
C GLU A 134 -20.18 31.47 5.49
N ILE A 135 -19.22 30.71 4.93
CA ILE A 135 -19.51 29.44 4.26
C ILE A 135 -20.20 28.45 5.22
N TYR A 136 -19.69 28.30 6.44
CA TYR A 136 -20.27 27.41 7.44
C TYR A 136 -21.73 27.79 7.72
N PHE A 137 -22.04 29.06 8.00
CA PHE A 137 -23.39 29.50 8.31
C PHE A 137 -24.35 29.36 7.11
N LYS A 138 -23.90 29.60 5.87
CA LYS A 138 -24.73 29.39 4.69
C LYS A 138 -25.09 27.92 4.49
N ILE A 139 -24.16 26.99 4.78
CA ILE A 139 -24.46 25.56 4.71
C ILE A 139 -25.37 25.13 5.86
N GLU A 140 -25.11 25.60 7.09
CA GLU A 140 -25.89 25.26 8.28
C GLU A 140 -27.34 25.75 8.18
N SER A 141 -27.56 26.94 7.59
CA SER A 141 -28.89 27.50 7.35
C SER A 141 -29.58 26.97 6.07
N GLU A 142 -28.94 26.05 5.35
CA GLU A 142 -29.41 25.51 4.06
C GLU A 142 -29.63 26.59 2.97
N GLU A 143 -28.97 27.73 3.09
CA GLU A 143 -29.06 28.83 2.10
C GLU A 143 -28.35 28.48 0.79
N GLU A 144 -27.14 27.92 0.86
CA GLU A 144 -26.37 27.41 -0.27
C GLU A 144 -25.81 26.02 0.05
N SER A 145 -25.70 25.15 -0.96
CA SER A 145 -25.13 23.81 -0.75
C SER A 145 -23.60 23.85 -0.61
N LEU A 146 -23.03 22.88 0.11
CA LEU A 146 -21.59 22.76 0.25
C LEU A 146 -20.92 22.61 -1.13
N GLU A 147 -21.56 21.88 -2.04
CA GLU A 147 -21.10 21.58 -3.39
C GLU A 147 -20.96 22.86 -4.24
N GLU A 148 -21.92 23.80 -4.14
CA GLU A 148 -21.90 25.09 -4.84
C GLU A 148 -20.84 26.02 -4.25
N LEU A 149 -20.78 26.10 -2.93
CA LEU A 149 -19.79 26.91 -2.23
C LEU A 149 -18.36 26.38 -2.44
N ALA A 150 -18.17 25.06 -2.58
CA ALA A 150 -16.86 24.49 -2.90
C ALA A 150 -16.35 24.93 -4.27
N ILE A 151 -17.22 24.91 -5.29
CA ILE A 151 -16.87 25.40 -6.64
C ILE A 151 -16.47 26.89 -6.59
N LYS A 152 -17.22 27.65 -5.81
CA LYS A 152 -17.14 29.12 -5.79
C LYS A 152 -15.93 29.63 -4.97
N TYR A 153 -15.68 29.02 -3.83
CA TYR A 153 -14.77 29.55 -2.83
C TYR A 153 -13.58 28.66 -2.45
N SER A 154 -13.60 27.35 -2.75
CA SER A 154 -12.47 26.53 -2.34
C SER A 154 -11.21 26.89 -3.12
N GLU A 155 -10.12 27.08 -2.39
CA GLU A 155 -8.79 27.38 -2.92
C GLU A 155 -7.98 26.13 -3.23
N GLY A 156 -8.52 24.94 -2.92
CA GLY A 156 -7.90 23.64 -3.20
C GLY A 156 -8.43 22.96 -4.46
N ASN A 157 -7.81 21.83 -4.81
CA ASN A 157 -8.22 21.03 -5.96
C ASN A 157 -9.60 20.39 -5.81
N GLU A 158 -10.12 20.25 -4.60
CA GLU A 158 -11.44 19.72 -4.31
C GLU A 158 -12.56 20.55 -4.93
N LYS A 159 -12.32 21.80 -5.29
CA LYS A 159 -13.30 22.61 -6.03
C LYS A 159 -13.75 21.97 -7.34
N TYR A 160 -12.86 21.24 -8.02
CA TYR A 160 -13.15 20.56 -9.29
C TYR A 160 -14.03 19.30 -9.12
N SER A 161 -14.09 18.76 -7.91
CA SER A 161 -14.97 17.65 -7.52
C SER A 161 -16.15 18.12 -6.65
N ARG A 162 -16.50 19.39 -6.70
CA ARG A 162 -17.57 19.99 -5.89
C ARG A 162 -17.36 19.78 -4.38
N GLY A 163 -16.11 19.83 -3.95
CA GLY A 163 -15.72 19.59 -2.56
C GLY A 163 -15.57 18.11 -2.18
N ILE A 164 -16.07 17.15 -2.97
CA ILE A 164 -16.09 15.74 -2.62
C ILE A 164 -14.70 15.11 -2.79
N ILE A 165 -14.22 14.45 -1.73
CA ILE A 165 -12.96 13.70 -1.69
C ILE A 165 -13.27 12.28 -1.26
N GLY A 166 -12.83 11.32 -2.05
CA GLY A 166 -12.94 9.89 -1.72
C GLY A 166 -13.77 9.05 -2.71
N PRO A 167 -13.89 7.75 -2.42
CA PRO A 167 -13.34 7.06 -1.24
C PRO A 167 -11.80 7.00 -1.24
N VAL A 168 -11.19 7.44 -0.15
CA VAL A 168 -9.72 7.43 0.05
C VAL A 168 -9.38 6.82 1.41
N PRO A 169 -8.16 6.25 1.59
CA PRO A 169 -7.69 5.86 2.91
C PRO A 169 -7.70 7.07 3.86
N ILE A 170 -8.23 6.89 5.06
CA ILE A 170 -8.30 7.97 6.06
C ILE A 170 -6.90 8.53 6.41
N THR A 171 -5.88 7.69 6.27
CA THR A 171 -4.47 8.04 6.49
C THR A 171 -3.83 8.84 5.35
N GLN A 172 -4.54 9.03 4.22
CA GLN A 172 -4.01 9.79 3.08
C GLN A 172 -4.00 11.29 3.34
N GLY A 173 -4.92 11.78 4.18
CA GLY A 173 -5.01 13.19 4.55
C GLY A 173 -4.05 13.57 5.69
N HIS A 174 -4.11 14.83 6.09
CA HIS A 174 -3.40 15.31 7.27
C HIS A 174 -3.88 14.56 8.54
N PRO A 175 -3.00 14.18 9.48
CA PRO A 175 -3.39 13.42 10.68
C PRO A 175 -4.55 14.06 11.47
N ASN A 176 -4.52 15.39 11.69
CA ASN A 176 -5.59 16.10 12.40
C ASN A 176 -6.95 16.01 11.68
N LEU A 177 -6.94 15.91 10.35
CA LEU A 177 -8.15 15.70 9.56
C LEU A 177 -8.71 14.29 9.80
N ALA A 178 -7.84 13.29 9.80
CA ALA A 178 -8.22 11.90 10.07
C ALA A 178 -8.85 11.74 11.46
N ASP A 179 -8.27 12.35 12.49
CA ASP A 179 -8.78 12.29 13.86
C ASP A 179 -10.15 12.97 13.98
N LYS A 180 -10.34 14.11 13.30
CA LYS A 180 -11.63 14.81 13.27
C LYS A 180 -12.70 13.98 12.54
N LEU A 181 -12.37 13.40 11.38
CA LEU A 181 -13.29 12.55 10.61
C LEU A 181 -13.74 11.30 11.37
N ARG A 182 -12.88 10.72 12.23
CA ARG A 182 -13.23 9.54 13.03
C ARG A 182 -14.27 9.78 14.11
N VAL A 183 -14.37 11.01 14.62
CA VAL A 183 -15.31 11.36 15.68
C VAL A 183 -16.61 11.98 15.17
N MET A 184 -16.64 12.41 13.89
CA MET A 184 -17.82 12.97 13.26
C MET A 184 -18.87 11.91 12.93
N GLN A 185 -20.15 12.32 12.99
CA GLN A 185 -21.25 11.53 12.48
C GLN A 185 -21.46 11.76 10.98
N LYS A 186 -22.03 10.77 10.29
CA LYS A 186 -22.38 10.93 8.88
C LYS A 186 -23.32 12.11 8.67
N GLY A 187 -22.99 13.00 7.75
CA GLY A 187 -23.73 14.23 7.43
C GLY A 187 -23.38 15.41 8.35
N GLU A 188 -22.60 15.19 9.40
CA GLU A 188 -22.18 16.25 10.31
C GLU A 188 -21.27 17.25 9.59
N LEU A 189 -21.58 18.53 9.73
CA LEU A 189 -20.78 19.66 9.24
C LEU A 189 -19.85 20.14 10.37
N SER A 190 -18.57 20.29 10.09
CA SER A 190 -17.64 20.83 11.07
C SER A 190 -17.73 22.34 11.13
N GLU A 191 -17.61 22.92 12.31
CA GLU A 191 -17.24 24.32 12.43
C GLU A 191 -15.91 24.58 11.71
N PRO A 192 -15.68 25.85 11.25
CA PRO A 192 -14.40 26.22 10.65
C PRO A 192 -13.21 25.90 11.56
N PHE A 193 -12.22 25.22 11.04
CA PHE A 193 -11.00 24.87 11.77
C PHE A 193 -9.75 25.12 10.92
N LEU A 194 -8.66 25.45 11.60
CA LEU A 194 -7.38 25.69 10.95
C LEU A 194 -6.65 24.35 10.72
N LEU A 195 -6.23 24.13 9.46
CA LEU A 195 -5.40 23.00 9.07
C LEU A 195 -4.20 23.55 8.29
N ASP A 196 -3.01 23.53 8.89
CA ASP A 196 -1.83 24.25 8.43
C ASP A 196 -2.13 25.74 8.24
N LYS A 197 -2.18 26.22 7.01
CA LYS A 197 -2.48 27.62 6.66
C LYS A 197 -3.91 27.85 6.18
N TRP A 198 -4.75 26.80 6.17
CA TRP A 198 -6.07 26.82 5.58
C TRP A 198 -7.17 26.74 6.62
N TRP A 199 -8.15 27.60 6.51
CA TRP A 199 -9.41 27.46 7.20
C TRP A 199 -10.30 26.51 6.42
N CYS A 200 -10.74 25.46 7.09
CA CYS A 200 -11.47 24.35 6.49
C CYS A 200 -12.88 24.26 7.06
N VAL A 201 -13.86 24.04 6.19
CA VAL A 201 -15.22 23.57 6.52
C VAL A 201 -15.39 22.21 5.89
N MET A 202 -15.85 21.22 6.64
CA MET A 202 -15.86 19.83 6.22
C MET A 202 -17.16 19.14 6.64
N ARG A 203 -17.66 18.23 5.78
CA ARG A 203 -18.80 17.35 6.11
C ARG A 203 -18.40 15.90 5.89
N LEU A 204 -18.68 15.03 6.87
CA LEU A 204 -18.46 13.60 6.71
C LEU A 204 -19.58 12.98 5.87
N GLU A 205 -19.27 12.48 4.69
CA GLU A 205 -20.24 11.81 3.82
C GLU A 205 -20.36 10.32 4.17
N LYS A 206 -19.22 9.65 4.37
CA LYS A 206 -19.20 8.22 4.68
C LYS A 206 -17.87 7.82 5.32
N LEU A 207 -17.95 7.10 6.43
CA LEU A 207 -16.83 6.34 6.98
C LEU A 207 -17.05 4.85 6.70
N ILE A 208 -16.07 4.21 6.04
CA ILE A 208 -16.14 2.82 5.63
C ILE A 208 -15.13 2.03 6.46
N ASN A 209 -15.65 1.28 7.40
CA ASN A 209 -14.85 0.40 8.24
C ASN A 209 -14.42 -0.85 7.45
N PRO A 210 -13.16 -1.28 7.56
CA PRO A 210 -12.72 -2.51 6.93
C PRO A 210 -13.37 -3.72 7.62
N SER A 211 -13.71 -4.73 6.83
CA SER A 211 -14.19 -6.02 7.32
C SER A 211 -13.10 -7.08 7.15
N PHE A 212 -13.00 -7.99 8.14
CA PHE A 212 -12.08 -9.12 8.07
C PHE A 212 -12.69 -10.24 7.20
N ASN A 213 -12.38 -10.23 5.92
CA ASN A 213 -12.76 -11.22 4.92
C ASN A 213 -11.53 -11.95 4.36
N GLU A 214 -11.70 -12.92 3.47
CA GLU A 214 -10.59 -13.70 2.92
C GLU A 214 -9.57 -12.85 2.13
N ILE A 215 -9.99 -11.75 1.51
CA ILE A 215 -9.09 -10.81 0.82
C ILE A 215 -8.21 -10.09 1.84
N VAL A 216 -8.83 -9.49 2.85
CA VAL A 216 -8.10 -8.79 3.92
C VAL A 216 -7.23 -9.76 4.71
N LYS A 217 -7.71 -10.96 4.99
CA LYS A 217 -6.92 -12.01 5.64
C LYS A 217 -5.66 -12.36 4.85
N SER A 218 -5.80 -12.53 3.54
CA SER A 218 -4.67 -12.79 2.64
C SER A 218 -3.67 -11.63 2.63
N GLN A 219 -4.16 -10.39 2.62
CA GLN A 219 -3.34 -9.19 2.73
C GLN A 219 -2.57 -9.15 4.05
N MET A 220 -3.23 -9.44 5.18
CA MET A 220 -2.56 -9.47 6.49
C MET A 220 -1.46 -10.54 6.55
N CYS A 221 -1.72 -11.74 5.99
CA CYS A 221 -0.70 -12.78 5.89
C CYS A 221 0.50 -12.31 5.05
N LYS A 222 0.26 -11.64 3.93
CA LYS A 222 1.30 -11.12 3.05
C LYS A 222 2.13 -10.01 3.74
N GLU A 223 1.49 -9.11 4.49
CA GLU A 223 2.19 -8.08 5.28
C GLU A 223 3.12 -8.70 6.32
N ILE A 224 2.67 -9.72 7.05
CA ILE A 224 3.51 -10.43 8.03
C ILE A 224 4.70 -11.12 7.34
N PHE A 225 4.46 -11.73 6.17
CA PHE A 225 5.53 -12.33 5.37
C PHE A 225 6.56 -11.30 4.94
N ASP A 226 6.12 -10.15 4.42
CA ASP A 226 7.02 -9.09 3.95
C ASP A 226 7.86 -8.51 5.09
N GLU A 227 7.29 -8.36 6.28
CA GLU A 227 8.00 -7.94 7.49
C GLU A 227 9.06 -8.97 7.90
N GLU A 228 8.72 -10.25 7.93
CA GLU A 228 9.66 -11.31 8.27
C GLU A 228 10.83 -11.37 7.28
N ILE A 229 10.54 -11.30 5.97
CA ILE A 229 11.58 -11.25 4.93
C ILE A 229 12.50 -10.05 5.11
N ASN A 230 11.95 -8.86 5.35
CA ASN A 230 12.76 -7.67 5.56
C ASN A 230 13.65 -7.79 6.79
N ASN A 231 13.17 -8.40 7.87
CA ASN A 231 13.95 -8.68 9.08
C ASN A 231 15.08 -9.68 8.80
N LEU A 232 14.80 -10.75 8.04
CA LEU A 232 15.82 -11.73 7.64
C LEU A 232 16.91 -11.08 6.76
N VAL A 233 16.52 -10.25 5.80
CA VAL A 233 17.47 -9.51 4.94
C VAL A 233 18.35 -8.60 5.77
N ASN A 234 17.77 -7.81 6.69
CA ASN A 234 18.53 -6.90 7.54
C ASN A 234 19.50 -7.67 8.44
N SER A 235 19.06 -8.78 9.04
CA SER A 235 19.90 -9.64 9.87
C SER A 235 21.05 -10.27 9.07
N PHE A 236 20.79 -10.68 7.83
CA PHE A 236 21.82 -11.21 6.93
C PHE A 236 22.89 -10.16 6.62
N ILE A 237 22.47 -8.95 6.28
CA ILE A 237 23.38 -7.84 5.96
C ILE A 237 24.25 -7.49 7.18
N GLN A 238 23.65 -7.35 8.36
CA GLN A 238 24.39 -7.04 9.59
C GLN A 238 25.46 -8.10 9.93
N LYS A 239 25.10 -9.38 9.83
CA LYS A 239 26.05 -10.49 10.09
C LYS A 239 27.23 -10.49 9.12
N ASN A 240 27.04 -10.09 7.87
CA ASN A 240 28.11 -10.08 6.87
C ASN A 240 28.92 -8.77 6.87
N SER A 241 28.33 -7.64 7.25
CA SER A 241 29.07 -6.39 7.45
C SER A 241 30.08 -6.51 8.60
N ASN A 242 29.73 -7.20 9.68
CA ASN A 242 30.63 -7.44 10.81
C ASN A 242 31.79 -8.42 10.49
N LYS A 243 31.64 -9.27 9.47
CA LYS A 243 32.74 -10.16 9.02
C LYS A 243 33.80 -9.41 8.21
N ASN A 244 33.39 -8.36 7.49
CA ASN A 244 34.32 -7.56 6.67
C ASN A 244 35.03 -6.46 7.49
N SER A 245 34.62 -6.22 8.74
CA SER A 245 35.24 -5.23 9.64
C SER A 245 36.17 -5.84 10.70
N ALA A 246 36.40 -7.17 10.66
CA ALA A 246 37.42 -7.78 11.54
C ALA A 246 38.81 -7.47 10.97
N PRO A 247 39.73 -6.87 11.77
CA PRO A 247 41.07 -6.58 11.30
C PRO A 247 41.80 -7.89 10.98
N THR A 248 42.31 -8.01 9.75
CA THR A 248 43.33 -9.00 9.40
C THR A 248 44.51 -8.83 10.34
N LYS A 249 44.70 -9.81 11.21
CA LYS A 249 45.91 -9.94 12.03
C LYS A 249 47.07 -10.41 11.20
#